data_baa2acde8215c838f887aebe2d7fea80
#
_entry.id   baa2acde8215c838f887aebe2d7fea80
#
_cell.length_a   1.000
_cell.length_b   1.000
_cell.length_c   1.000
_cell.angle_alpha   90.00
_cell.angle_beta   90.00
_cell.angle_gamma   90.00
#
_symmetry.space_group_name_H-M   'P 1'
#
loop_
_entity.id
_entity.type
_entity.pdbx_description
1 polymer ?
#
loop_
_entity_poly.entity_id
_entity_poly.type
_entity_poly.pdbx_seq_one_letter_code
_entity_poly.pdbx_strand_id
1 'polypeptide(L)'
;MHVYLLPLGDNRYDLYCEMKEPTNLVDTDASPSVFARWRKDFVEMVRAAEPDQPEAEVVDHSESLTGFSRWIRNLRSHLVRWIAASIAEQRLLWNLRRQTEVILVYPKDLEAQTARETMRGLLQHDVKRHFRWLAIDVLALMTAVLFSIIPGPNIIAYYFSFRVIGHCLSISGARKGLFHIKWLLETSEPLVNLRHAQKIDSNHRQELIREIAVQLGLKRLPAFFERTAVRS
;
A
#
# COMPACT_ATOMS: atom_id res chain seq x y z
N MET A 1 0.29 -8.29 -16.56
CA MET A 1 -0.29 -7.81 -15.28
C MET A 1 -1.66 -7.23 -15.58
N HIS A 2 -2.70 -7.59 -14.78
CA HIS A 2 -4.03 -7.00 -14.93
C HIS A 2 -4.23 -5.92 -13.88
N VAL A 3 -4.69 -4.77 -14.33
CA VAL A 3 -5.10 -3.64 -13.49
C VAL A 3 -6.57 -3.39 -13.76
N TYR A 4 -7.37 -3.35 -12.71
CA TYR A 4 -8.82 -3.19 -12.79
C TYR A 4 -9.20 -1.76 -12.48
N LEU A 5 -10.01 -1.16 -13.33
CA LEU A 5 -10.64 0.13 -13.10
C LEU A 5 -11.97 -0.11 -12.37
N LEU A 6 -11.92 -0.10 -11.05
CA LEU A 6 -13.07 -0.41 -10.20
C LEU A 6 -14.00 0.80 -10.06
N PRO A 7 -15.28 0.68 -10.41
CA PRO A 7 -16.27 1.70 -10.11
C PRO A 7 -16.61 1.68 -8.62
N LEU A 8 -16.37 2.79 -7.92
CA LEU A 8 -16.65 2.96 -6.48
C LEU A 8 -17.88 3.85 -6.22
N GLY A 9 -18.73 4.08 -7.20
CA GLY A 9 -19.91 4.89 -7.11
C GLY A 9 -20.17 5.75 -8.34
N ASP A 10 -21.08 6.71 -8.21
CA ASP A 10 -21.44 7.59 -9.30
C ASP A 10 -20.21 8.40 -9.73
N ASN A 11 -19.63 8.01 -10.86
CA ASN A 11 -18.48 8.64 -11.51
C ASN A 11 -17.14 8.60 -10.72
N ARG A 12 -17.04 7.76 -9.68
CA ARG A 12 -15.78 7.53 -8.93
C ARG A 12 -15.18 6.20 -9.33
N TYR A 13 -13.91 6.22 -9.63
CA TYR A 13 -13.13 5.02 -9.99
C TYR A 13 -11.85 4.95 -9.18
N ASP A 14 -11.34 3.74 -9.00
CA ASP A 14 -10.01 3.50 -8.43
C ASP A 14 -9.29 2.40 -9.19
N LEU A 15 -7.95 2.44 -9.17
CA LEU A 15 -7.12 1.43 -9.80
C LEU A 15 -6.78 0.33 -8.79
N TYR A 16 -7.07 -0.90 -9.17
CA TYR A 16 -6.83 -2.06 -8.33
C TYR A 16 -6.02 -3.13 -9.06
N CYS A 17 -5.11 -3.76 -8.38
CA CYS A 17 -4.48 -4.99 -8.85
C CYS A 17 -4.30 -5.98 -7.71
N GLU A 18 -4.47 -7.24 -8.02
CA GLU A 18 -4.14 -8.33 -7.13
C GLU A 18 -3.05 -9.17 -7.76
N MET A 19 -1.91 -9.24 -7.10
CA MET A 19 -0.86 -10.15 -7.54
C MET A 19 -1.18 -11.55 -7.00
N LYS A 20 -1.11 -12.54 -7.85
CA LYS A 20 -1.01 -13.93 -7.41
C LYS A 20 0.21 -13.99 -6.49
N GLU A 21 0.03 -14.44 -5.25
CA GLU A 21 1.15 -14.71 -4.37
C GLU A 21 2.10 -15.63 -5.14
N PRO A 22 3.40 -15.35 -5.16
CA PRO A 22 4.35 -16.26 -5.78
C PRO A 22 4.23 -17.60 -5.03
N THR A 23 3.59 -18.55 -5.68
CA THR A 23 3.58 -19.95 -5.22
C THR A 23 5.01 -20.39 -5.35
N ASN A 24 5.73 -20.47 -4.22
CA ASN A 24 7.06 -21.09 -4.10
C ASN A 24 7.97 -20.87 -5.32
N LEU A 25 8.36 -19.64 -5.57
CA LEU A 25 9.53 -19.39 -6.38
C LEU A 25 10.70 -19.11 -5.42
N VAL A 26 11.41 -20.16 -5.14
CA VAL A 26 12.86 -20.09 -5.00
C VAL A 26 13.37 -19.62 -6.36
N ASP A 27 13.20 -18.34 -6.67
CA ASP A 27 13.96 -17.67 -7.72
C ASP A 27 15.36 -17.48 -7.17
N THR A 28 16.21 -18.45 -7.47
CA THR A 28 17.62 -18.54 -7.10
C THR A 28 18.45 -17.41 -7.71
N ASP A 29 17.89 -16.57 -8.58
CA ASP A 29 18.64 -15.52 -9.30
C ASP A 29 18.08 -14.09 -9.20
N ALA A 30 16.99 -13.85 -8.49
CA ALA A 30 16.55 -12.50 -8.19
C ALA A 30 17.10 -12.09 -6.83
N SER A 31 18.18 -11.30 -6.81
CA SER A 31 18.61 -10.61 -5.59
C SER A 31 17.37 -9.98 -4.92
N PRO A 32 17.12 -10.23 -3.63
CA PRO A 32 15.97 -9.68 -2.93
C PRO A 32 15.95 -8.18 -3.16
N SER A 33 14.81 -7.61 -3.59
CA SER A 33 14.74 -6.19 -3.93
C SER A 33 15.36 -5.42 -2.76
N VAL A 34 16.15 -4.37 -3.05
CA VAL A 34 16.78 -3.51 -2.04
C VAL A 34 15.78 -3.15 -0.94
N PHE A 35 14.51 -2.97 -1.32
CA PHE A 35 13.42 -2.72 -0.41
C PHE A 35 13.04 -3.93 0.47
N ALA A 36 13.08 -5.15 -0.03
CA ALA A 36 12.80 -6.35 0.76
C ALA A 36 13.90 -6.59 1.81
N ARG A 37 15.16 -6.35 1.44
CA ARG A 37 16.30 -6.36 2.37
C ARG A 37 16.14 -5.27 3.42
N TRP A 38 15.89 -4.05 2.99
CA TRP A 38 15.75 -2.90 3.88
C TRP A 38 14.56 -3.06 4.85
N ARG A 39 13.44 -3.63 4.40
CA ARG A 39 12.31 -3.98 5.27
C ARG A 39 12.69 -5.03 6.31
N LYS A 40 13.47 -6.04 5.91
CA LYS A 40 13.97 -7.08 6.81
C LYS A 40 14.88 -6.46 7.86
N ASP A 41 15.86 -5.67 7.42
CA ASP A 41 16.81 -4.98 8.28
C ASP A 41 16.10 -4.00 9.24
N PHE A 42 15.06 -3.29 8.78
CA PHE A 42 14.24 -2.42 9.63
C PHE A 42 13.50 -3.22 10.70
N VAL A 43 12.86 -4.34 10.32
CA VAL A 43 12.16 -5.20 11.29
C VAL A 43 13.14 -5.83 12.28
N GLU A 44 14.30 -6.26 11.83
CA GLU A 44 15.37 -6.80 12.68
C GLU A 44 15.92 -5.73 13.63
N MET A 45 16.16 -4.51 13.13
CA MET A 45 16.62 -3.38 13.96
C MET A 45 15.58 -2.99 15.02
N VAL A 46 14.30 -2.93 14.64
CA VAL A 46 13.21 -2.68 15.60
C VAL A 46 13.12 -3.80 16.62
N ARG A 47 13.47 -5.05 16.24
CA ARG A 47 13.54 -6.20 17.13
C ARG A 47 14.77 -6.14 18.05
N ALA A 48 15.92 -5.75 17.50
CA ALA A 48 17.17 -5.59 18.26
C ALA A 48 17.16 -4.40 19.23
N ALA A 49 16.32 -3.40 18.99
CA ALA A 49 16.08 -2.30 19.91
C ALA A 49 15.16 -2.68 21.10
N GLU A 50 14.67 -3.92 21.16
CA GLU A 50 14.00 -4.48 22.31
C GLU A 50 15.09 -4.83 23.33
N PRO A 51 15.13 -4.23 24.54
CA PRO A 51 16.06 -4.66 25.56
C PRO A 51 15.77 -6.13 25.86
N ASP A 52 16.78 -6.99 25.69
CA ASP A 52 16.78 -8.35 26.18
C ASP A 52 16.39 -8.28 27.67
N GLN A 53 15.21 -8.72 27.99
CA GLN A 53 14.90 -9.08 29.36
C GLN A 53 15.35 -10.54 29.56
N PRO A 54 16.46 -10.79 30.22
CA PRO A 54 16.60 -12.05 30.87
C PRO A 54 15.51 -12.13 31.95
N GLU A 55 14.82 -13.25 32.02
CA GLU A 55 14.01 -13.61 33.14
C GLU A 55 14.89 -13.50 34.43
N ALA A 56 14.79 -12.40 35.11
CA ALA A 56 15.30 -12.22 36.42
C ALA A 56 14.24 -11.50 37.28
N GLU A 57 13.80 -12.22 38.21
CA GLU A 57 12.98 -11.95 39.38
C GLU A 57 13.10 -10.52 39.89
N VAL A 58 11.94 -9.88 39.95
CA VAL A 58 11.43 -8.89 40.89
C VAL A 58 12.43 -8.27 41.88
N VAL A 59 12.60 -6.94 41.77
CA VAL A 59 12.42 -6.03 42.92
C VAL A 59 11.93 -4.68 42.41
N ASP A 60 10.80 -4.28 42.96
CA ASP A 60 10.04 -3.05 42.87
C ASP A 60 10.92 -1.80 43.10
N HIS A 61 10.96 -0.89 42.12
CA HIS A 61 11.07 0.56 42.25
C HIS A 61 11.32 1.23 40.89
N SER A 62 10.25 1.52 40.16
CA SER A 62 10.13 2.72 39.33
C SER A 62 8.87 2.68 38.44
N GLU A 63 7.76 3.18 38.92
CA GLU A 63 6.50 3.32 38.18
C GLU A 63 6.58 4.25 36.94
N SER A 64 7.64 5.06 36.84
CA SER A 64 7.77 6.02 35.74
C SER A 64 8.31 5.40 34.41
N LEU A 65 9.10 4.32 34.51
CA LEU A 65 9.70 3.67 33.32
C LEU A 65 8.74 2.71 32.62
N THR A 66 7.75 2.19 33.31
CA THR A 66 6.73 1.28 32.75
C THR A 66 5.78 1.95 31.78
N GLY A 67 5.49 3.24 31.94
CA GLY A 67 4.68 4.05 31.04
C GLY A 67 5.37 4.29 29.70
N PHE A 68 6.65 4.64 29.73
CA PHE A 68 7.44 4.93 28.54
C PHE A 68 7.71 3.67 27.69
N SER A 69 8.07 2.56 28.30
CA SER A 69 8.28 1.29 27.60
C SER A 69 6.97 0.74 27.01
N ARG A 70 5.83 0.94 27.67
CA ARG A 70 4.50 0.59 27.16
C ARG A 70 4.10 1.49 26.01
N TRP A 71 4.40 2.79 26.07
CA TRP A 71 4.18 3.74 24.99
C TRP A 71 5.02 3.41 23.75
N ILE A 72 6.32 3.12 23.89
CA ILE A 72 7.21 2.69 22.79
C ILE A 72 6.68 1.39 22.14
N ARG A 73 6.26 0.42 22.94
CA ARG A 73 5.70 -0.84 22.44
C ARG A 73 4.41 -0.63 21.64
N ASN A 74 3.52 0.23 22.12
CA ASN A 74 2.29 0.60 21.40
C ASN A 74 2.60 1.38 20.12
N LEU A 75 3.51 2.36 20.19
CA LEU A 75 3.96 3.11 19.01
C LEU A 75 4.54 2.18 17.95
N ARG A 76 5.38 1.23 18.34
CA ARG A 76 5.96 0.21 17.45
C ARG A 76 4.88 -0.62 16.78
N SER A 77 3.92 -1.15 17.52
CA SER A 77 2.85 -1.98 16.95
C SER A 77 1.93 -1.19 16.00
N HIS A 78 1.70 0.08 16.28
CA HIS A 78 0.99 1.00 15.39
C HIS A 78 1.79 1.30 14.13
N LEU A 79 3.10 1.56 14.24
CA LEU A 79 4.00 1.82 13.13
C LEU A 79 4.10 0.61 12.18
N VAL A 80 4.31 -0.59 12.71
CA VAL A 80 4.41 -1.82 11.89
C VAL A 80 3.10 -2.09 11.16
N ARG A 81 1.95 -1.98 11.83
CA ARG A 81 0.62 -2.13 11.19
C ARG A 81 0.37 -1.07 10.15
N TRP A 82 0.75 0.18 10.42
CA TRP A 82 0.57 1.29 9.49
C TRP A 82 1.50 1.17 8.28
N ILE A 83 2.76 0.75 8.46
CA ILE A 83 3.68 0.43 7.36
C ILE A 83 3.11 -0.70 6.50
N ALA A 84 2.62 -1.78 7.11
CA ALA A 84 2.03 -2.89 6.37
C ALA A 84 0.80 -2.46 5.56
N ALA A 85 -0.06 -1.61 6.12
CA ALA A 85 -1.22 -1.05 5.43
C ALA A 85 -0.80 -0.13 4.26
N SER A 86 0.18 0.74 4.48
CA SER A 86 0.71 1.65 3.45
C SER A 86 1.35 0.88 2.29
N ILE A 87 2.08 -0.21 2.57
CA ILE A 87 2.64 -1.09 1.52
C ILE A 87 1.53 -1.74 0.71
N ALA A 88 0.44 -2.18 1.34
CA ALA A 88 -0.65 -2.83 0.64
C ALA A 88 -1.34 -1.87 -0.36
N GLU A 89 -1.51 -0.61 0.01
CA GLU A 89 -2.10 0.43 -0.85
C GLU A 89 -1.17 0.84 -2.01
N GLN A 90 0.13 0.87 -1.77
CA GLN A 90 1.12 1.31 -2.77
C GLN A 90 1.61 0.18 -3.70
N ARG A 91 1.20 -1.07 -3.48
CA ARG A 91 1.67 -2.23 -4.27
C ARG A 91 1.42 -2.09 -5.77
N LEU A 92 0.30 -1.51 -6.18
CA LEU A 92 -0.01 -1.26 -7.58
C LEU A 92 1.09 -0.42 -8.24
N LEU A 93 1.39 0.76 -7.69
CA LEU A 93 2.35 1.70 -8.27
C LEU A 93 3.77 1.12 -8.30
N TRP A 94 4.17 0.40 -7.24
CA TRP A 94 5.49 -0.23 -7.19
C TRP A 94 5.65 -1.34 -8.24
N ASN A 95 4.57 -2.06 -8.53
CA ASN A 95 4.57 -3.12 -9.53
C ASN A 95 4.59 -2.55 -10.95
N LEU A 96 3.87 -1.45 -11.22
CA LEU A 96 3.90 -0.75 -12.50
C LEU A 96 5.34 -0.38 -12.91
N ARG A 97 6.21 -0.08 -11.95
CA ARG A 97 7.61 0.24 -12.21
C ARG A 97 8.38 -0.87 -12.94
N ARG A 98 7.98 -2.12 -12.78
CA ARG A 98 8.65 -3.28 -13.40
C ARG A 98 8.00 -3.75 -14.70
N GLN A 99 6.83 -3.22 -15.04
CA GLN A 99 6.06 -3.65 -16.20
C GLN A 99 6.41 -2.82 -17.44
N THR A 100 6.34 -3.45 -18.59
CA THR A 100 6.41 -2.79 -19.92
C THR A 100 5.03 -2.77 -20.59
N GLU A 101 4.22 -3.78 -20.31
CA GLU A 101 2.87 -3.94 -20.83
C GLU A 101 1.91 -4.34 -19.71
N VAL A 102 0.72 -3.73 -19.69
CA VAL A 102 -0.31 -3.94 -18.66
C VAL A 102 -1.68 -3.96 -19.33
N ILE A 103 -2.55 -4.85 -18.89
CA ILE A 103 -3.94 -4.94 -19.33
C ILE A 103 -4.79 -4.13 -18.35
N LEU A 104 -5.47 -3.09 -18.85
CA LEU A 104 -6.48 -2.35 -18.12
C LEU A 104 -7.84 -2.99 -18.35
N VAL A 105 -8.37 -3.62 -17.32
CA VAL A 105 -9.71 -4.20 -17.31
C VAL A 105 -10.69 -3.14 -16.81
N TYR A 106 -11.69 -2.80 -17.60
CA TYR A 106 -12.64 -1.72 -17.30
C TYR A 106 -14.10 -2.15 -17.55
N PRO A 107 -15.10 -1.49 -16.93
CA PRO A 107 -16.50 -1.82 -17.14
C PRO A 107 -16.91 -1.69 -18.62
N LYS A 108 -17.64 -2.68 -19.14
CA LYS A 108 -18.06 -2.75 -20.55
C LYS A 108 -18.93 -1.58 -20.99
N ASP A 109 -19.68 -0.97 -20.08
CA ASP A 109 -20.54 0.20 -20.31
C ASP A 109 -19.76 1.53 -20.37
N LEU A 110 -18.46 1.51 -20.12
CA LEU A 110 -17.58 2.67 -20.23
C LEU A 110 -16.89 2.68 -21.59
N GLU A 111 -16.82 3.84 -22.22
CA GLU A 111 -16.06 4.00 -23.46
C GLU A 111 -14.55 3.83 -23.20
N ALA A 112 -13.86 3.17 -24.13
CA ALA A 112 -12.43 2.89 -24.03
C ALA A 112 -11.56 4.15 -23.83
N GLN A 113 -11.94 5.25 -24.52
CA GLN A 113 -11.25 6.53 -24.38
C GLN A 113 -11.44 7.11 -22.97
N THR A 114 -12.67 7.09 -22.47
CA THR A 114 -13.01 7.56 -21.11
C THR A 114 -12.30 6.72 -20.04
N ALA A 115 -12.22 5.39 -20.22
CA ALA A 115 -11.48 4.51 -19.32
C ALA A 115 -10.00 4.88 -19.26
N ARG A 116 -9.39 5.16 -20.41
CA ARG A 116 -7.98 5.59 -20.52
C ARG A 116 -7.74 6.95 -19.88
N GLU A 117 -8.63 7.91 -20.10
CA GLU A 117 -8.54 9.24 -19.51
C GLU A 117 -8.69 9.19 -17.97
N THR A 118 -9.67 8.41 -17.49
CA THR A 118 -9.88 8.18 -16.05
C THR A 118 -8.64 7.55 -15.41
N MET A 119 -8.10 6.49 -15.99
CA MET A 119 -6.86 5.85 -15.52
C MET A 119 -5.70 6.84 -15.46
N ARG A 120 -5.51 7.65 -16.52
CA ARG A 120 -4.47 8.68 -16.54
C ARG A 120 -4.69 9.74 -15.46
N GLY A 121 -5.92 10.18 -15.27
CA GLY A 121 -6.29 11.14 -14.21
C GLY A 121 -5.94 10.60 -12.82
N LEU A 122 -6.25 9.35 -12.54
CA LEU A 122 -5.92 8.67 -11.27
C LEU A 122 -4.40 8.61 -11.06
N LEU A 123 -3.64 8.16 -12.05
CA LEU A 123 -2.18 8.11 -11.95
C LEU A 123 -1.55 9.50 -11.77
N GLN A 124 -2.08 10.54 -12.43
CA GLN A 124 -1.63 11.92 -12.23
C GLN A 124 -1.94 12.44 -10.82
N HIS A 125 -3.12 12.09 -10.31
CA HIS A 125 -3.50 12.41 -8.94
C HIS A 125 -2.53 11.77 -7.94
N ASP A 126 -2.19 10.49 -8.15
CA ASP A 126 -1.26 9.75 -7.32
C ASP A 126 0.14 10.39 -7.33
N VAL A 127 0.66 10.78 -8.50
CA VAL A 127 1.94 11.49 -8.61
C VAL A 127 1.92 12.76 -7.74
N LYS A 128 0.87 13.59 -7.87
CA LYS A 128 0.74 14.85 -7.12
C LYS A 128 0.61 14.59 -5.62
N ARG A 129 -0.19 13.61 -5.23
CA ARG A 129 -0.40 13.21 -3.83
C ARG A 129 0.91 12.74 -3.19
N HIS A 130 1.61 11.80 -3.84
CA HIS A 130 2.87 11.27 -3.32
C HIS A 130 3.99 12.30 -3.34
N PHE A 131 4.02 13.21 -4.30
CA PHE A 131 5.01 14.30 -4.31
C PHE A 131 4.83 15.26 -3.13
N ARG A 132 3.60 15.62 -2.78
CA ARG A 132 3.33 16.47 -1.60
C ARG A 132 3.77 15.78 -0.31
N TRP A 133 3.42 14.51 -0.14
CA TRP A 133 3.82 13.75 1.04
C TRP A 133 5.33 13.52 1.10
N LEU A 134 5.97 13.29 -0.05
CA LEU A 134 7.43 13.20 -0.14
C LEU A 134 8.11 14.46 0.39
N ALA A 135 7.65 15.64 0.01
CA ALA A 135 8.23 16.90 0.49
C ALA A 135 8.11 17.05 2.02
N ILE A 136 6.94 16.68 2.58
CA ILE A 136 6.71 16.69 4.04
C ILE A 136 7.64 15.70 4.74
N ASP A 137 7.74 14.48 4.22
CA ASP A 137 8.55 13.42 4.84
C ASP A 137 10.05 13.69 4.74
N VAL A 138 10.51 14.32 3.67
CA VAL A 138 11.91 14.76 3.54
C VAL A 138 12.23 15.83 4.60
N LEU A 139 11.35 16.81 4.78
CA LEU A 139 11.52 17.83 5.81
C LEU A 139 11.54 17.21 7.21
N ALA A 140 10.63 16.28 7.49
CA ALA A 140 10.58 15.56 8.75
C ALA A 140 11.82 14.71 8.98
N LEU A 141 12.35 14.06 7.92
CA LEU A 141 13.60 13.30 7.98
C LEU A 141 14.80 14.20 8.31
N MET A 142 14.91 15.35 7.65
CA MET A 142 15.98 16.32 7.94
C MET A 142 15.92 16.77 9.40
N THR A 143 14.74 17.07 9.92
CA THR A 143 14.53 17.41 11.31
C THR A 143 14.93 16.27 12.25
N ALA A 144 14.52 15.03 11.93
CA ALA A 144 14.85 13.84 12.73
C ALA A 144 16.37 13.57 12.79
N VAL A 145 17.10 13.86 11.71
CA VAL A 145 18.57 13.73 11.67
C VAL A 145 19.24 14.77 12.58
N LEU A 146 18.73 15.99 12.66
CA LEU A 146 19.26 17.01 13.59
C LEU A 146 19.13 16.60 15.05
N PHE A 147 18.07 15.85 15.41
CA PHE A 147 17.90 15.30 16.76
C PHE A 147 18.66 14.00 17.02
N SER A 148 19.42 13.50 16.05
CA SER A 148 20.22 12.26 16.14
C SER A 148 21.44 12.39 17.10
N ILE A 149 21.70 13.58 17.66
CA ILE A 149 22.75 13.82 18.66
C ILE A 149 22.46 13.08 19.98
N ILE A 150 21.19 12.66 20.21
CA ILE A 150 20.81 11.89 21.38
C ILE A 150 21.24 10.43 21.17
N PRO A 151 22.08 9.86 22.05
CA PRO A 151 22.54 8.47 21.90
C PRO A 151 21.36 7.50 22.01
N GLY A 152 21.17 6.70 20.95
CA GLY A 152 20.12 5.70 20.81
C GLY A 152 19.78 5.42 19.37
N PRO A 153 19.13 4.28 19.04
CA PRO A 153 18.70 3.99 17.68
C PRO A 153 17.68 5.03 17.25
N ASN A 154 18.00 5.82 16.21
CA ASN A 154 17.12 6.86 15.68
C ASN A 154 15.97 6.23 14.85
N ILE A 155 15.04 5.57 15.54
CA ILE A 155 13.89 4.89 14.94
C ILE A 155 13.04 5.87 14.11
N ILE A 156 12.99 7.14 14.51
CA ILE A 156 12.24 8.19 13.83
C ILE A 156 12.83 8.48 12.45
N ALA A 157 14.17 8.62 12.35
CA ALA A 157 14.82 8.83 11.07
C ALA A 157 14.65 7.64 10.13
N TYR A 158 14.74 6.41 10.63
CA TYR A 158 14.48 5.21 9.84
C TYR A 158 13.04 5.15 9.32
N TYR A 159 12.09 5.52 10.15
CA TYR A 159 10.68 5.58 9.76
C TYR A 159 10.45 6.56 8.59
N PHE A 160 10.95 7.79 8.70
CA PHE A 160 10.82 8.77 7.62
C PHE A 160 11.62 8.38 6.37
N SER A 161 12.79 7.77 6.52
CA SER A 161 13.55 7.24 5.39
C SER A 161 12.75 6.19 4.61
N PHE A 162 12.06 5.28 5.32
CA PHE A 162 11.17 4.29 4.72
C PHE A 162 10.04 4.95 3.93
N ARG A 163 9.40 5.98 4.49
CA ARG A 163 8.32 6.72 3.82
C ARG A 163 8.81 7.44 2.57
N VAL A 164 9.94 8.13 2.67
CA VAL A 164 10.58 8.82 1.53
C VAL A 164 10.82 7.83 0.39
N ILE A 165 11.44 6.69 0.68
CA ILE A 165 11.66 5.64 -0.34
C ILE A 165 10.32 5.16 -0.92
N GLY A 166 9.33 4.89 -0.10
CA GLY A 166 7.99 4.47 -0.53
C GLY A 166 7.35 5.47 -1.50
N HIS A 167 7.41 6.76 -1.16
CA HIS A 167 6.89 7.82 -2.03
C HIS A 167 7.67 7.94 -3.34
N CYS A 168 9.00 7.85 -3.30
CA CYS A 168 9.83 7.85 -4.51
C CYS A 168 9.46 6.68 -5.45
N LEU A 169 9.29 5.48 -4.90
CA LEU A 169 8.91 4.30 -5.66
C LEU A 169 7.50 4.45 -6.27
N SER A 170 6.56 5.00 -5.52
CA SER A 170 5.18 5.24 -5.99
C SER A 170 5.14 6.27 -7.11
N ILE A 171 5.86 7.38 -6.97
CA ILE A 171 5.98 8.40 -8.02
C ILE A 171 6.62 7.81 -9.28
N SER A 172 7.71 7.05 -9.12
CA SER A 172 8.39 6.39 -10.24
C SER A 172 7.46 5.43 -10.98
N GLY A 173 6.67 4.63 -10.25
CA GLY A 173 5.71 3.70 -10.83
C GLY A 173 4.56 4.40 -11.55
N ALA A 174 3.95 5.41 -10.92
CA ALA A 174 2.87 6.18 -11.53
C ALA A 174 3.34 6.92 -12.80
N ARG A 175 4.53 7.54 -12.77
CA ARG A 175 5.12 8.19 -13.96
C ARG A 175 5.41 7.18 -15.07
N LYS A 176 5.93 5.99 -14.74
CA LYS A 176 6.12 4.95 -15.73
C LYS A 176 4.79 4.50 -16.33
N GLY A 177 3.75 4.35 -15.51
CA GLY A 177 2.38 4.06 -15.96
C GLY A 177 1.83 5.09 -16.93
N LEU A 178 2.15 6.38 -16.73
CA LEU A 178 1.70 7.47 -17.57
C LEU A 178 2.40 7.55 -18.93
N PHE A 179 3.71 7.26 -18.97
CA PHE A 179 4.55 7.64 -20.12
C PHE A 179 5.25 6.47 -20.81
N HIS A 180 5.43 5.31 -20.15
CA HIS A 180 6.29 4.25 -20.65
C HIS A 180 5.62 2.87 -20.74
N ILE A 181 4.43 2.70 -20.16
CA ILE A 181 3.70 1.44 -20.22
C ILE A 181 2.76 1.42 -21.39
N LYS A 182 2.78 0.31 -22.16
CA LYS A 182 1.78 0.01 -23.16
C LYS A 182 0.54 -0.58 -22.47
N TRP A 183 -0.55 0.17 -22.50
CA TRP A 183 -1.83 -0.25 -21.93
C TRP A 183 -2.67 -0.95 -22.99
N LEU A 184 -2.98 -2.22 -22.75
CA LEU A 184 -4.00 -2.98 -23.48
C LEU A 184 -5.33 -2.81 -22.75
N LEU A 185 -6.41 -2.63 -23.50
CA LEU A 185 -7.74 -2.39 -22.94
C LEU A 185 -8.59 -3.64 -23.08
N GLU A 186 -9.22 -4.07 -21.98
CA GLU A 186 -10.12 -5.22 -21.91
C GLU A 186 -11.39 -4.86 -21.18
N THR A 187 -12.55 -5.18 -21.75
CA THR A 187 -13.85 -4.91 -21.13
C THR A 187 -14.27 -6.02 -20.19
N SER A 188 -15.01 -5.67 -19.12
CA SER A 188 -15.50 -6.62 -18.13
C SER A 188 -16.95 -6.36 -17.76
N GLU A 189 -17.81 -7.37 -17.94
CA GLU A 189 -19.22 -7.35 -17.52
C GLU A 189 -19.36 -7.35 -15.98
N PRO A 190 -18.60 -8.18 -15.23
CA PRO A 190 -18.65 -8.17 -13.77
C PRO A 190 -18.37 -6.79 -13.15
N LEU A 191 -17.56 -5.95 -13.78
CA LEU A 191 -17.30 -4.60 -13.29
C LEU A 191 -18.50 -3.65 -13.46
N VAL A 192 -19.37 -3.92 -14.42
CA VAL A 192 -20.66 -3.18 -14.54
C VAL A 192 -21.53 -3.47 -13.34
N ASN A 193 -21.63 -4.75 -12.96
CA ASN A 193 -22.42 -5.17 -11.80
C ASN A 193 -21.87 -4.58 -10.49
N LEU A 194 -20.55 -4.40 -10.38
CA LEU A 194 -19.92 -3.78 -9.22
C LEU A 194 -20.39 -2.33 -8.99
N ARG A 195 -20.70 -1.58 -10.05
CA ARG A 195 -21.26 -0.23 -9.96
C ARG A 195 -22.64 -0.23 -9.27
N HIS A 196 -23.46 -1.26 -9.53
CA HIS A 196 -24.77 -1.39 -8.93
C HIS A 196 -24.71 -1.84 -7.46
N ALA A 197 -23.65 -2.48 -7.05
CA ALA A 197 -23.47 -2.99 -5.68
C ALA A 197 -23.60 -1.90 -4.60
N GLN A 198 -23.27 -0.65 -4.91
CA GLN A 198 -23.41 0.45 -3.94
C GLN A 198 -24.84 0.84 -3.61
N LYS A 199 -25.77 0.59 -4.54
CA LYS A 199 -27.21 0.92 -4.39
C LYS A 199 -27.99 -0.16 -3.66
N ILE A 200 -27.34 -1.28 -3.35
CA ILE A 200 -27.94 -2.45 -2.72
C ILE A 200 -27.66 -2.45 -1.22
N ASP A 201 -28.59 -3.03 -0.44
CA ASP A 201 -28.45 -3.20 0.99
C ASP A 201 -27.18 -3.98 1.38
N SER A 202 -26.63 -3.71 2.56
CA SER A 202 -25.29 -4.15 2.99
C SER A 202 -25.07 -5.67 2.88
N ASN A 203 -26.08 -6.48 3.20
CA ASN A 203 -25.96 -7.94 3.19
C ASN A 203 -25.90 -8.50 1.75
N HIS A 204 -26.80 -8.07 0.88
CA HIS A 204 -26.81 -8.45 -0.53
C HIS A 204 -25.59 -7.89 -1.30
N ARG A 205 -25.10 -6.72 -0.88
CA ARG A 205 -23.89 -6.11 -1.44
C ARG A 205 -22.66 -7.00 -1.24
N GLN A 206 -22.47 -7.52 -0.04
CA GLN A 206 -21.31 -8.38 0.26
C GLN A 206 -21.34 -9.68 -0.55
N GLU A 207 -22.50 -10.27 -0.73
CA GLU A 207 -22.66 -11.47 -1.52
C GLU A 207 -22.35 -11.21 -3.00
N LEU A 208 -22.91 -10.15 -3.58
CA LEU A 208 -22.63 -9.74 -4.95
C LEU A 208 -21.15 -9.43 -5.19
N ILE A 209 -20.50 -8.74 -4.26
CA ILE A 209 -19.06 -8.44 -4.38
C ILE A 209 -18.22 -9.72 -4.30
N ARG A 210 -18.61 -10.72 -3.49
CA ARG A 210 -17.93 -12.01 -3.44
C ARG A 210 -18.09 -12.79 -4.75
N GLU A 211 -19.28 -12.79 -5.34
CA GLU A 211 -19.49 -13.42 -6.66
C GLU A 211 -18.62 -12.78 -7.73
N ILE A 212 -18.62 -11.45 -7.80
CA ILE A 212 -17.76 -10.70 -8.73
C ILE A 212 -16.28 -11.00 -8.48
N ALA A 213 -15.87 -11.08 -7.22
CA ALA A 213 -14.51 -11.41 -6.83
C ALA A 213 -14.09 -12.81 -7.32
N VAL A 214 -14.98 -13.78 -7.23
CA VAL A 214 -14.77 -15.14 -7.75
C VAL A 214 -14.67 -15.14 -9.28
N GLN A 215 -15.59 -14.45 -9.96
CA GLN A 215 -15.59 -14.34 -11.44
C GLN A 215 -14.31 -13.69 -11.98
N LEU A 216 -13.79 -12.68 -11.29
CA LEU A 216 -12.55 -11.98 -11.66
C LEU A 216 -11.27 -12.64 -11.10
N GLY A 217 -11.39 -13.64 -10.24
CA GLY A 217 -10.26 -14.27 -9.56
C GLY A 217 -9.56 -13.37 -8.53
N LEU A 218 -10.30 -12.42 -7.93
CA LEU A 218 -9.79 -11.39 -7.02
C LEU A 218 -10.18 -11.70 -5.56
N LYS A 219 -9.28 -12.32 -4.82
CA LYS A 219 -9.56 -12.77 -3.44
C LYS A 219 -9.76 -11.64 -2.43
N ARG A 220 -9.10 -10.49 -2.63
CA ARG A 220 -9.09 -9.36 -1.69
C ARG A 220 -10.00 -8.21 -2.10
N LEU A 221 -10.71 -8.34 -3.22
CA LEU A 221 -11.65 -7.33 -3.72
C LEU A 221 -12.73 -6.96 -2.69
N PRO A 222 -13.39 -7.91 -1.97
CA PRO A 222 -14.41 -7.56 -0.99
C PRO A 222 -13.89 -6.64 0.12
N ALA A 223 -12.73 -6.98 0.70
CA ALA A 223 -12.11 -6.17 1.75
C ALA A 223 -11.62 -4.80 1.25
N PHE A 224 -11.19 -4.72 0.00
CA PHE A 224 -10.81 -3.44 -0.62
C PHE A 224 -12.05 -2.55 -0.82
N PHE A 225 -13.11 -3.10 -1.39
CA PHE A 225 -14.32 -2.36 -1.70
C PHE A 225 -15.00 -1.78 -0.44
N GLU A 226 -15.10 -2.55 0.64
CA GLU A 226 -15.66 -2.08 1.91
C GLU A 226 -14.86 -0.90 2.49
N ARG A 227 -13.54 -0.96 2.44
CA ARG A 227 -12.69 0.13 2.95
C ARG A 227 -12.81 1.41 2.14
N THR A 228 -13.03 1.29 0.82
CA THR A 228 -12.94 2.42 -0.10
C THR A 228 -14.31 3.01 -0.44
N ALA A 229 -15.33 2.18 -0.56
CA ALA A 229 -16.69 2.59 -0.95
C ALA A 229 -17.56 3.03 0.25
N VAL A 230 -17.29 2.52 1.45
CA VAL A 230 -18.11 2.79 2.66
C VAL A 230 -17.60 4.01 3.45
N ARG A 231 -16.40 4.51 3.17
CA ARG A 231 -15.80 5.66 3.86
C ARG A 231 -16.11 7.04 3.25
N SER A 232 -17.03 7.10 2.30
CA SER A 232 -17.42 8.37 1.64
C SER A 232 -18.81 8.81 2.05
#